data_40c6de90d2af33193b02366692a9510a
#
_entry.id   40c6de90d2af33193b02366692a9510a
#
_cell.length_a   1.000
_cell.length_b   1.000
_cell.length_c   1.000
_cell.angle_alpha   90.00
_cell.angle_beta   90.00
_cell.angle_gamma   90.00
#
_symmetry.space_group_name_H-M   'P 1'
#
loop_
_entity.id
_entity.type
_entity.pdbx_description
1 polymer ?
#
loop_
_entity_poly.entity_id
_entity_poly.type
_entity_poly.pdbx_seq_one_letter_code
_entity_poly.pdbx_strand_id
1 'polypeptide(L)'
;MKLNQEEIKTILPHRDPMLLVTSVEELTPGEEIRASFYADPAREIFPGHFPGNPVLPGVYTVECLWQAADLVVMTTERYAGKTPLLIGVDKARFTRKVRPGETLELRARLIRERAEKAIVTCAAEAYVEGELALSCEITLALR
;
A
#
# COMPACT_ATOMS: atom_id res chain seq x y z
N MET A 1 -1.49 -3.51 -15.93
CA MET A 1 -1.27 -2.14 -16.41
C MET A 1 -0.22 -1.46 -15.56
N LYS A 2 0.53 -0.56 -16.14
CA LYS A 2 1.51 0.25 -15.42
C LYS A 2 0.93 1.62 -15.15
N LEU A 3 1.25 2.20 -13.99
CA LEU A 3 0.79 3.54 -13.63
C LEU A 3 1.94 4.35 -13.05
N ASN A 4 2.07 5.59 -13.48
CA ASN A 4 2.93 6.57 -12.83
C ASN A 4 2.14 7.26 -11.71
N GLN A 5 2.77 8.11 -10.91
CA GLN A 5 2.10 8.72 -9.77
C GLN A 5 0.96 9.67 -10.17
N GLU A 6 1.08 10.36 -11.30
CA GLU A 6 -0.01 11.22 -11.76
C GLU A 6 -1.24 10.40 -12.13
N GLU A 7 -1.04 9.22 -12.73
CA GLU A 7 -2.14 8.31 -13.05
C GLU A 7 -2.74 7.70 -11.77
N ILE A 8 -1.91 7.38 -10.78
CA ILE A 8 -2.38 6.89 -9.48
C ILE A 8 -3.32 7.92 -8.84
N LYS A 9 -3.00 9.20 -8.94
CA LYS A 9 -3.85 10.28 -8.40
C LYS A 9 -5.24 10.35 -9.04
N THR A 10 -5.42 9.80 -10.21
CA THR A 10 -6.74 9.76 -10.86
C THR A 10 -7.62 8.66 -10.25
N ILE A 11 -7.03 7.74 -9.50
CA ILE A 11 -7.73 6.59 -8.90
C ILE A 11 -7.86 6.79 -7.40
N LEU A 12 -6.74 7.07 -6.71
CA LEU A 12 -6.70 7.28 -5.26
C LEU A 12 -7.01 8.73 -4.90
N PRO A 13 -7.78 8.96 -3.83
CA PRO A 13 -8.01 10.32 -3.33
C PRO A 13 -6.81 10.91 -2.59
N HIS A 14 -5.83 10.09 -2.23
CA HIS A 14 -4.64 10.49 -1.47
C HIS A 14 -3.83 11.54 -2.22
N ARG A 15 -3.23 12.47 -1.46
CA ARG A 15 -2.31 13.49 -2.00
C ARG A 15 -1.11 13.61 -1.07
N ASP A 16 -0.04 14.21 -1.56
CA ASP A 16 1.14 14.50 -0.75
C ASP A 16 0.74 15.23 0.54
N PRO A 17 1.24 14.85 1.73
CA PRO A 17 2.31 13.87 1.98
C PRO A 17 1.81 12.44 2.21
N MET A 18 0.51 12.15 2.11
CA MET A 18 -0.05 10.84 2.41
C MET A 18 -0.02 9.86 1.24
N LEU A 19 0.14 10.34 0.01
CA LEU A 19 0.27 9.44 -1.13
C LEU A 19 1.67 8.84 -1.13
N LEU A 20 1.76 7.54 -0.85
CA LEU A 20 3.05 6.86 -0.71
C LEU A 20 3.43 6.02 -1.93
N VAL A 21 2.48 5.39 -2.60
CA VAL A 21 2.79 4.56 -3.77
C VAL A 21 3.45 5.41 -4.84
N THR A 22 4.69 5.05 -5.18
CA THR A 22 5.50 5.81 -6.15
C THR A 22 5.13 5.44 -7.57
N SER A 23 4.93 4.15 -7.84
CA SER A 23 4.60 3.65 -9.18
C SER A 23 3.92 2.29 -9.07
N VAL A 24 3.20 1.92 -10.13
CA VAL A 24 2.63 0.59 -10.28
C VAL A 24 3.33 -0.08 -11.46
N GLU A 25 3.94 -1.23 -11.23
CA GLU A 25 4.62 -2.03 -12.24
C GLU A 25 3.65 -2.95 -12.96
N GLU A 26 2.74 -3.60 -12.21
CA GLU A 26 1.70 -4.46 -12.76
C GLU A 26 0.44 -4.38 -11.93
N LEU A 27 -0.71 -4.33 -12.61
CA LEU A 27 -2.01 -4.29 -11.95
C LEU A 27 -3.03 -4.99 -12.82
N THR A 28 -3.70 -5.98 -12.22
CA THR A 28 -4.87 -6.62 -12.80
C THR A 28 -6.06 -6.21 -11.93
N PRO A 29 -6.94 -5.30 -12.41
CA PRO A 29 -8.04 -4.79 -11.60
C PRO A 29 -8.88 -5.90 -10.98
N GLY A 30 -9.16 -5.76 -9.68
CA GLY A 30 -9.95 -6.74 -8.94
C GLY A 30 -9.21 -8.02 -8.58
N GLU A 31 -7.95 -8.15 -8.94
CA GLU A 31 -7.17 -9.36 -8.70
C GLU A 31 -5.92 -9.10 -7.88
N GLU A 32 -4.91 -8.45 -8.48
CA GLU A 32 -3.62 -8.28 -7.81
C GLU A 32 -2.82 -7.10 -8.34
N ILE A 33 -1.82 -6.69 -7.56
CA ILE A 33 -0.94 -5.59 -7.91
C ILE A 33 0.49 -5.87 -7.47
N ARG A 34 1.43 -5.30 -8.24
CA ARG A 34 2.82 -5.14 -7.84
C ARG A 34 3.18 -3.67 -8.05
N ALA A 35 3.53 -3.00 -6.98
CA ALA A 35 3.79 -1.56 -6.95
C ALA A 35 5.04 -1.27 -6.14
N SER A 36 5.45 -0.01 -6.10
CA SER A 36 6.66 0.42 -5.39
C SER A 36 6.43 1.64 -4.51
N PHE A 37 7.14 1.68 -3.40
CA PHE A 37 7.31 2.87 -2.58
C PHE A 37 8.79 3.12 -2.38
N TYR A 38 9.28 4.29 -2.81
CA TYR A 38 10.64 4.70 -2.52
C TYR A 38 10.68 5.47 -1.20
N ALA A 39 11.47 4.95 -0.23
CA ALA A 39 11.62 5.58 1.08
C ALA A 39 12.65 6.72 0.97
N ASP A 40 12.23 7.86 0.43
CA ASP A 40 13.10 9.01 0.21
C ASP A 40 13.72 9.47 1.52
N PRO A 41 15.08 9.54 1.61
CA PRO A 41 15.74 9.99 2.82
C PRO A 41 15.36 11.40 3.26
N ALA A 42 14.84 12.22 2.37
CA ALA A 42 14.42 13.58 2.66
C ALA A 42 13.09 13.68 3.42
N ARG A 43 12.38 12.57 3.60
CA ARG A 43 11.10 12.60 4.32
C ARG A 43 11.30 13.04 5.76
N GLU A 44 10.45 13.96 6.22
CA GLU A 44 10.55 14.57 7.55
C GLU A 44 10.38 13.59 8.71
N ILE A 45 9.82 12.42 8.45
CA ILE A 45 9.59 11.41 9.47
C ILE A 45 10.90 10.80 9.99
N PHE A 46 11.94 10.71 9.16
CA PHE A 46 13.15 9.99 9.51
C PHE A 46 13.97 10.60 10.65
N PRO A 47 14.15 11.93 10.75
CA PRO A 47 14.91 12.51 11.87
C PRO A 47 14.31 12.18 13.23
N GLY A 48 12.98 12.01 13.30
CA GLY A 48 12.30 11.70 14.55
C GLY A 48 12.15 10.21 14.84
N HIS A 49 12.46 9.35 13.86
CA HIS A 49 12.21 7.92 14.01
C HIS A 49 13.38 7.08 13.46
N PHE A 50 14.51 7.05 14.11
CA PHE A 50 14.86 7.72 15.37
C PHE A 50 16.09 8.57 15.17
N PRO A 51 16.38 9.55 16.07
CA PRO A 51 17.56 10.39 15.94
C PRO A 51 18.84 9.56 15.80
N GLY A 52 19.60 9.78 14.71
CA GLY A 52 20.83 9.05 14.44
C GLY A 52 20.64 7.59 13.98
N ASN A 53 19.39 7.10 13.92
CA ASN A 53 19.09 5.73 13.53
C ASN A 53 17.73 5.70 12.82
N PRO A 54 17.64 6.25 11.59
CA PRO A 54 16.37 6.37 10.90
C PRO A 54 15.85 5.03 10.38
N VAL A 55 14.58 4.79 10.66
CA VAL A 55 13.86 3.59 10.24
C VAL A 55 12.46 4.02 9.81
N LEU A 56 11.96 3.47 8.71
CA LEU A 56 10.57 3.71 8.31
C LEU A 56 9.64 3.12 9.36
N PRO A 57 8.73 3.91 9.95
CA PRO A 57 7.76 3.34 10.90
C PRO A 57 6.94 2.24 10.23
N GLY A 58 6.70 1.13 10.95
CA GLY A 58 5.94 0.00 10.41
C GLY A 58 4.55 0.40 9.93
N VAL A 59 3.93 1.39 10.57
CA VAL A 59 2.62 1.89 10.16
C VAL A 59 2.64 2.51 8.77
N TYR A 60 3.77 3.05 8.32
CA TYR A 60 3.91 3.56 6.95
C TYR A 60 3.92 2.42 5.94
N THR A 61 4.56 1.30 6.27
CA THR A 61 4.56 0.12 5.40
C THR A 61 3.13 -0.44 5.27
N VAL A 62 2.38 -0.46 6.38
CA VAL A 62 0.97 -0.85 6.35
C VAL A 62 0.18 0.08 5.44
N GLU A 63 0.40 1.39 5.56
CA GLU A 63 -0.27 2.38 4.71
C GLU A 63 0.06 2.17 3.23
N CYS A 64 1.32 1.87 2.90
CA CYS A 64 1.73 1.57 1.53
C CYS A 64 0.94 0.37 0.98
N LEU A 65 0.81 -0.69 1.77
CA LEU A 65 0.08 -1.89 1.35
C LEU A 65 -1.42 -1.62 1.25
N TRP A 66 -1.96 -0.78 2.14
CA TRP A 66 -3.36 -0.38 2.06
C TRP A 66 -3.62 0.38 0.75
N GLN A 67 -2.76 1.33 0.39
CA GLN A 67 -2.90 2.06 -0.86
C GLN A 67 -2.78 1.14 -2.08
N ALA A 68 -1.88 0.16 -2.03
CA ALA A 68 -1.78 -0.85 -3.09
C ALA A 68 -3.07 -1.67 -3.19
N ALA A 69 -3.64 -2.08 -2.06
CA ALA A 69 -4.92 -2.79 -2.03
C ALA A 69 -6.07 -1.92 -2.57
N ASP A 70 -6.08 -0.63 -2.21
CA ASP A 70 -7.06 0.31 -2.75
C ASP A 70 -7.02 0.34 -4.28
N LEU A 71 -5.82 0.35 -4.86
CA LEU A 71 -5.66 0.34 -6.32
C LEU A 71 -6.23 -0.93 -6.96
N VAL A 72 -6.07 -2.08 -6.30
CA VAL A 72 -6.65 -3.34 -6.81
C VAL A 72 -8.16 -3.22 -6.96
N VAL A 73 -8.83 -2.64 -5.97
CA VAL A 73 -10.31 -2.61 -5.95
C VAL A 73 -10.88 -1.39 -6.64
N MET A 74 -10.24 -0.22 -6.50
CA MET A 74 -10.76 1.03 -7.07
C MET A 74 -10.54 1.16 -8.57
N THR A 75 -9.76 0.28 -9.17
CA THR A 75 -9.65 0.17 -10.62
C THR A 75 -10.77 -0.69 -11.23
N THR A 76 -11.63 -1.27 -10.40
CA THR A 76 -12.83 -1.95 -10.88
C THR A 76 -13.97 -0.95 -11.00
N GLU A 77 -14.86 -1.18 -11.94
CA GLU A 77 -16.01 -0.30 -12.17
C GLU A 77 -16.89 -0.17 -10.92
N ARG A 78 -17.07 -1.27 -10.20
CA ARG A 78 -17.91 -1.31 -9.00
C ARG A 78 -17.48 -0.32 -7.91
N TYR A 79 -16.18 -0.14 -7.75
CA TYR A 79 -15.64 0.68 -6.66
C TYR A 79 -14.97 1.97 -7.11
N ALA A 80 -14.98 2.25 -8.40
CA ALA A 80 -14.40 3.49 -8.93
C ALA A 80 -15.06 4.72 -8.29
N GLY A 81 -14.24 5.68 -7.87
CA GLY A 81 -14.72 6.92 -7.28
C GLY A 81 -15.18 6.81 -5.83
N LYS A 82 -15.12 5.64 -5.22
CA LYS A 82 -15.46 5.45 -3.81
C LYS A 82 -14.32 5.91 -2.91
N THR A 83 -14.62 6.11 -1.62
CA THR A 83 -13.61 6.42 -0.62
C THR A 83 -13.20 5.12 0.07
N PRO A 84 -11.90 4.75 0.04
CA PRO A 84 -11.42 3.53 0.71
C PRO A 84 -11.15 3.82 2.18
N LEU A 85 -11.77 3.04 3.06
CA LEU A 85 -11.58 3.16 4.51
C LEU A 85 -10.96 1.89 5.04
N LEU A 86 -9.83 2.02 5.74
CA LEU A 86 -9.20 0.87 6.39
C LEU A 86 -10.04 0.48 7.61
N ILE A 87 -10.52 -0.77 7.65
CA ILE A 87 -11.31 -1.25 8.78
C ILE A 87 -10.67 -2.43 9.52
N GLY A 88 -9.61 -3.01 9.01
CA GLY A 88 -8.92 -4.07 9.72
C GLY A 88 -7.56 -4.39 9.13
N VAL A 89 -6.63 -4.74 10.03
CA VAL A 89 -5.32 -5.29 9.65
C VAL A 89 -5.13 -6.53 10.52
N ASP A 90 -4.96 -7.68 9.88
CA ASP A 90 -4.83 -8.96 10.57
C ASP A 90 -3.53 -9.65 10.21
N LYS A 91 -3.04 -10.49 11.11
CA LYS A 91 -1.86 -11.34 10.88
C LYS A 91 -0.63 -10.54 10.45
N ALA A 92 -0.47 -9.33 10.99
CA ALA A 92 0.67 -8.49 10.63
C ALA A 92 1.96 -9.03 11.25
N ARG A 93 2.97 -9.27 10.41
CA ARG A 93 4.28 -9.74 10.83
C ARG A 93 5.35 -8.88 10.18
N PHE A 94 6.12 -8.18 11.02
CA PHE A 94 7.23 -7.34 10.58
C PHE A 94 8.52 -8.16 10.72
N THR A 95 9.16 -8.45 9.59
CA THR A 95 10.30 -9.36 9.55
C THR A 95 11.61 -8.68 9.16
N ARG A 96 11.58 -7.40 8.81
CA ARG A 96 12.76 -6.65 8.39
C ARG A 96 12.51 -5.14 8.57
N LYS A 97 13.53 -4.43 9.05
CA LYS A 97 13.50 -2.95 9.06
C LYS A 97 13.59 -2.41 7.65
N VAL A 98 12.96 -1.27 7.41
CA VAL A 98 13.06 -0.54 6.15
C VAL A 98 13.79 0.77 6.44
N ARG A 99 14.86 1.05 5.70
CA ARG A 99 15.70 2.21 5.92
C ARG A 99 15.53 3.26 4.83
N PRO A 100 15.88 4.52 5.12
CA PRO A 100 15.87 5.55 4.08
C PRO A 100 16.70 5.13 2.88
N GLY A 101 16.20 5.42 1.68
CA GLY A 101 16.87 5.07 0.43
C GLY A 101 16.49 3.71 -0.12
N GLU A 102 15.82 2.87 0.68
CA GLU A 102 15.35 1.57 0.20
C GLU A 102 14.02 1.71 -0.53
N THR A 103 13.76 0.79 -1.46
CA THR A 103 12.50 0.73 -2.19
C THR A 103 11.74 -0.52 -1.77
N LEU A 104 10.48 -0.33 -1.35
CA LEU A 104 9.59 -1.43 -1.05
C LEU A 104 8.90 -1.89 -2.34
N GLU A 105 8.92 -3.19 -2.59
CA GLU A 105 8.02 -3.80 -3.54
C GLU A 105 6.75 -4.16 -2.79
N LEU A 106 5.63 -3.63 -3.26
CA LEU A 106 4.32 -3.80 -2.63
C LEU A 106 3.50 -4.77 -3.45
N ARG A 107 3.00 -5.83 -2.80
CA ARG A 107 2.12 -6.81 -3.44
C ARG A 107 0.84 -6.92 -2.66
N ALA A 108 -0.28 -6.96 -3.35
CA ALA A 108 -1.58 -7.19 -2.74
C ALA A 108 -2.44 -7.98 -3.73
N ARG A 109 -3.25 -8.90 -3.19
CA ARG A 109 -4.20 -9.67 -4.00
C ARG A 109 -5.50 -9.82 -3.24
N LEU A 110 -6.61 -9.71 -3.97
CA LEU A 110 -7.93 -9.85 -3.39
C LEU A 110 -8.15 -11.31 -2.99
N ILE A 111 -8.52 -11.57 -1.73
CA ILE A 111 -8.78 -12.92 -1.24
C ILE A 111 -10.22 -13.13 -0.78
N ARG A 112 -10.93 -12.07 -0.38
CA ARG A 112 -12.34 -12.15 0.02
C ARG A 112 -13.06 -10.87 -0.34
N GLU A 113 -14.33 -11.01 -0.73
CA GLU A 113 -15.17 -9.86 -1.02
C GLU A 113 -16.59 -10.11 -0.54
N ARG A 114 -17.14 -9.13 0.18
CA ARG A 114 -18.56 -9.10 0.54
C ARG A 114 -19.17 -7.92 -0.22
N ALA A 115 -19.57 -8.19 -1.44
CA ALA A 115 -20.02 -7.14 -2.37
C ALA A 115 -21.23 -6.37 -1.83
N GLU A 116 -22.15 -7.03 -1.14
CA GLU A 116 -23.36 -6.40 -0.59
C GLU A 116 -23.04 -5.40 0.51
N LYS A 117 -21.86 -5.50 1.13
CA LYS A 117 -21.40 -4.56 2.16
C LYS A 117 -20.28 -3.65 1.65
N ALA A 118 -19.81 -3.90 0.44
CA ALA A 118 -18.65 -3.22 -0.14
C ALA A 118 -17.44 -3.31 0.79
N ILE A 119 -17.17 -4.54 1.28
CA ILE A 119 -16.01 -4.85 2.14
C ILE A 119 -15.15 -5.87 1.42
N VAL A 120 -13.86 -5.60 1.32
CA VAL A 120 -12.90 -6.48 0.65
C VAL A 120 -11.69 -6.72 1.55
N THR A 121 -11.09 -7.91 1.44
CA THR A 121 -9.85 -8.26 2.13
C THR A 121 -8.81 -8.66 1.12
N CYS A 122 -7.63 -8.08 1.25
CA CYS A 122 -6.47 -8.42 0.43
C CYS A 122 -5.38 -9.04 1.29
N ALA A 123 -4.71 -10.06 0.77
CA ALA A 123 -3.43 -10.51 1.32
C ALA A 123 -2.36 -9.57 0.77
N ALA A 124 -1.46 -9.09 1.64
CA ALA A 124 -0.51 -8.06 1.27
C ALA A 124 0.88 -8.36 1.81
N GLU A 125 1.91 -8.04 1.03
CA GLU A 125 3.30 -8.29 1.38
C GLU A 125 4.17 -7.16 0.84
N ALA A 126 5.17 -6.75 1.64
CA ALA A 126 6.15 -5.76 1.23
C ALA A 126 7.54 -6.36 1.31
N TYR A 127 8.34 -6.14 0.27
CA TYR A 127 9.69 -6.70 0.14
C TYR A 127 10.71 -5.59 -0.11
N VAL A 128 11.92 -5.79 0.40
CA VAL A 128 13.10 -4.98 0.04
C VAL A 128 14.11 -5.93 -0.57
N GLU A 129 14.48 -5.71 -1.83
CA GLU A 129 15.45 -6.56 -2.55
C GLU A 129 15.14 -8.07 -2.39
N GLY A 130 13.86 -8.42 -2.54
CA GLY A 130 13.40 -9.81 -2.44
C GLY A 130 13.26 -10.33 -1.02
N GLU A 131 13.59 -9.55 0.00
CA GLU A 131 13.49 -9.95 1.40
C GLU A 131 12.18 -9.43 1.99
N LEU A 132 11.39 -10.32 2.59
CA LEU A 132 10.09 -9.95 3.17
C LEU A 132 10.28 -9.00 4.35
N ALA A 133 9.59 -7.86 4.32
CA ALA A 133 9.61 -6.87 5.39
C ALA A 133 8.31 -6.89 6.21
N LEU A 134 7.18 -7.10 5.56
CA LEU A 134 5.87 -7.15 6.22
C LEU A 134 4.94 -8.06 5.43
N SER A 135 4.20 -8.90 6.13
CA SER A 135 3.05 -9.62 5.57
C SER A 135 1.84 -9.36 6.45
N CYS A 136 0.66 -9.22 5.85
CA CYS A 136 -0.58 -8.99 6.58
C CYS A 136 -1.81 -9.25 5.70
N GLU A 137 -2.98 -9.17 6.31
CA GLU A 137 -4.25 -9.10 5.58
C GLU A 137 -4.87 -7.75 5.88
N ILE A 138 -5.31 -7.07 4.84
CA ILE A 138 -5.89 -5.73 4.94
C ILE A 138 -7.35 -5.80 4.51
N THR A 139 -8.24 -5.33 5.38
CA THR A 139 -9.67 -5.26 5.09
C THR A 139 -10.08 -3.81 4.97
N LEU A 140 -10.77 -3.49 3.88
CA LEU A 140 -11.23 -2.14 3.61
C LEU A 140 -12.69 -2.11 3.20
N ALA A 141 -13.33 -0.97 3.49
CA ALA A 141 -14.69 -0.68 3.10
C ALA A 141 -14.70 0.44 2.07
N LEU A 142 -15.51 0.33 1.04
CA LEU A 142 -15.63 1.33 -0.03
C LEU A 142 -16.93 2.10 0.18
N ARG A 143 -16.86 3.43 0.33
CA ARG A 143 -18.03 4.28 0.64
C ARG A 143 -18.21 5.45 -0.32
#